data_095183e7eaac3f3178321ce6baadb7db
#
_entry.id   095183e7eaac3f3178321ce6baadb7db
#
_cell.length_a   1.000
_cell.length_b   1.000
_cell.length_c   1.000
_cell.angle_alpha   90.00
_cell.angle_beta   90.00
_cell.angle_gamma   90.00
#
_symmetry.space_group_name_H-M   'P 1'
#
loop_
_entity.id
_entity.type
_entity.pdbx_description
1 polymer ?
#
loop_
_entity_poly.entity_id
_entity_poly.type
_entity_poly.pdbx_seq_one_letter_code
_entity_poly.pdbx_strand_id
1 'polypeptide(L)'
;EFGNNYIRVFKDGGLVTEATTAISAITKANPAVVTSNSHGLNDGDRVFISGVVGMTEVNNREFTVAGKTTNTFQLSGVNSSAFTTYGSAGTVGKIVEITTTYTTSQLSSINFAQSADVLFLAHNSHEPAKLTRTSHTSWTLTDIDFTDGPYIDENITTTTLFASANTGSVTITASASLFASTDVGRLIRFREVIEAEHDAWAASTDYAQNVLVRFGDNVYKKTDSGTDTSGSNPPVHLTGSKAYGDITWQFQHSGSGFVKITGFTSATVVTATFKNSTGFLPASVVGSGNPTTLWSLGSFSETTGFPRAIGFYEERLYFASTTEQPQTIFGSVSADFENHTPGINDDDGINVTIASDQVNVIKHLLPARFLQLLTTSAEFTLSGGAGSEPVTPTNVNVLRETTFGTGTVKPLRAGNSTILIQKGAEKVKEIT
;
A
#
# COMPACT_ATOMS: atom_id res chain seq x y z
N GLU A 1 9.32 -12.32 -12.48
CA GLU A 1 10.31 -12.97 -11.63
C GLU A 1 10.89 -11.96 -10.66
N PHE A 2 10.89 -12.31 -9.36
CA PHE A 2 11.52 -11.51 -8.31
C PHE A 2 12.93 -12.07 -8.04
N GLY A 3 13.91 -11.19 -8.08
CA GLY A 3 15.29 -11.51 -7.75
C GLY A 3 15.85 -10.59 -6.67
N ASN A 4 17.14 -10.74 -6.37
CA ASN A 4 17.80 -9.91 -5.36
C ASN A 4 17.88 -8.45 -5.83
N ASN A 5 17.03 -7.60 -5.25
CA ASN A 5 16.88 -6.18 -5.56
C ASN A 5 16.36 -5.86 -6.97
N TYR A 6 15.72 -6.82 -7.65
CA TYR A 6 15.11 -6.57 -8.95
C TYR A 6 13.81 -7.37 -9.20
N ILE A 7 13.01 -6.91 -10.15
CA ILE A 7 11.92 -7.65 -10.78
C ILE A 7 12.18 -7.69 -12.28
N ARG A 8 12.01 -8.84 -12.91
CA ARG A 8 12.06 -9.04 -14.36
C ARG A 8 10.75 -9.53 -14.90
N VAL A 9 10.48 -9.15 -16.14
CA VAL A 9 9.23 -9.44 -16.82
C VAL A 9 9.48 -10.48 -17.91
N PHE A 10 8.58 -11.46 -18.00
CA PHE A 10 8.57 -12.48 -19.04
C PHE A 10 7.26 -12.40 -19.82
N LYS A 11 7.35 -12.62 -21.13
CA LYS A 11 6.20 -12.67 -22.02
C LYS A 11 6.42 -13.77 -23.06
N ASP A 12 5.40 -14.56 -23.33
CA ASP A 12 5.43 -15.65 -24.34
C ASP A 12 6.63 -16.60 -24.14
N GLY A 13 7.02 -16.86 -22.88
CA GLY A 13 8.14 -17.72 -22.51
C GLY A 13 9.53 -17.08 -22.68
N GLY A 14 9.61 -15.81 -23.09
CA GLY A 14 10.87 -15.07 -23.25
C GLY A 14 10.98 -13.89 -22.30
N LEU A 15 12.24 -13.50 -22.01
CA LEU A 15 12.57 -12.31 -21.23
C LEU A 15 12.19 -11.05 -22.01
N VAL A 16 11.49 -10.12 -21.38
CA VAL A 16 11.14 -8.85 -22.02
C VAL A 16 12.36 -7.92 -22.05
N THR A 17 12.67 -7.41 -23.22
CA THR A 17 13.71 -6.40 -23.44
C THR A 17 13.12 -5.11 -23.97
N GLU A 18 13.82 -4.01 -23.76
CA GLU A 18 13.59 -2.76 -24.48
C GLU A 18 13.84 -2.96 -25.98
N ALA A 19 13.67 -1.93 -26.80
CA ALA A 19 13.91 -2.02 -28.22
C ALA A 19 15.32 -2.58 -28.52
N THR A 20 15.36 -3.61 -29.38
CA THR A 20 16.62 -4.27 -29.73
C THR A 20 17.36 -3.50 -30.83
N THR A 21 18.71 -3.53 -30.78
CA THR A 21 19.57 -3.02 -31.82
C THR A 21 20.35 -4.16 -32.48
N ALA A 22 20.65 -4.00 -33.78
CA ALA A 22 21.39 -5.02 -34.54
C ALA A 22 22.86 -5.04 -34.15
N ILE A 23 23.40 -6.25 -34.01
CA ILE A 23 24.83 -6.48 -33.81
C ILE A 23 25.53 -6.56 -35.18
N SER A 24 26.62 -5.81 -35.34
CA SER A 24 27.42 -5.82 -36.58
C SER A 24 28.77 -6.52 -36.42
N ALA A 25 29.28 -6.67 -35.18
CA ALA A 25 30.51 -7.42 -34.89
C ALA A 25 30.56 -7.83 -33.41
N ILE A 26 31.28 -8.92 -33.15
CA ILE A 26 31.72 -9.32 -31.81
C ILE A 26 33.15 -9.81 -31.91
N THR A 27 34.03 -9.26 -31.06
CA THR A 27 35.46 -9.61 -31.08
C THR A 27 35.73 -10.92 -30.33
N LYS A 28 36.77 -11.63 -30.75
CA LYS A 28 37.40 -12.71 -29.97
C LYS A 28 38.45 -12.10 -29.06
N ALA A 29 38.05 -11.61 -27.90
CA ALA A 29 38.88 -10.87 -26.95
C ALA A 29 38.48 -11.13 -25.50
N ASN A 30 39.28 -10.62 -24.57
CA ASN A 30 38.97 -10.62 -23.14
C ASN A 30 39.10 -9.19 -22.58
N PRO A 31 37.98 -8.51 -22.29
CA PRO A 31 36.60 -8.94 -22.53
C PRO A 31 36.19 -8.86 -24.01
N ALA A 32 35.11 -9.59 -24.34
CA ALA A 32 34.49 -9.50 -25.66
C ALA A 32 33.91 -8.08 -25.90
N VAL A 33 34.12 -7.52 -27.09
CA VAL A 33 33.53 -6.24 -27.50
C VAL A 33 32.46 -6.47 -28.54
N VAL A 34 31.26 -5.95 -28.31
CA VAL A 34 30.13 -5.97 -29.24
C VAL A 34 30.03 -4.63 -29.94
N THR A 35 29.88 -4.65 -31.25
CA THR A 35 29.56 -3.47 -32.04
C THR A 35 28.07 -3.49 -32.41
N SER A 36 27.38 -2.43 -31.99
CA SER A 36 25.95 -2.21 -32.25
C SER A 36 25.71 -0.69 -32.31
N ASN A 37 25.39 -0.18 -33.50
CA ASN A 37 25.34 1.28 -33.72
C ASN A 37 24.23 1.92 -32.90
N SER A 38 24.56 3.03 -32.25
CA SER A 38 23.61 3.86 -31.46
C SER A 38 22.79 3.03 -30.47
N HIS A 39 23.41 2.09 -29.79
CA HIS A 39 22.74 1.10 -28.93
C HIS A 39 22.09 1.71 -27.66
N GLY A 40 22.43 2.92 -27.23
CA GLY A 40 21.81 3.60 -26.11
C GLY A 40 22.07 2.99 -24.71
N LEU A 41 22.88 1.93 -24.63
CA LEU A 41 23.18 1.22 -23.38
C LEU A 41 24.14 2.02 -22.49
N ASN A 42 24.09 1.76 -21.17
CA ASN A 42 25.00 2.30 -20.16
C ASN A 42 25.78 1.18 -19.46
N ASP A 43 26.93 1.53 -18.91
CA ASP A 43 27.69 0.61 -18.07
C ASP A 43 26.82 0.14 -16.88
N GLY A 44 26.83 -1.17 -16.66
CA GLY A 44 25.96 -1.80 -15.65
C GLY A 44 24.63 -2.32 -16.20
N ASP A 45 24.16 -1.86 -17.38
CA ASP A 45 22.94 -2.39 -17.97
C ASP A 45 23.03 -3.91 -18.19
N ARG A 46 21.93 -4.60 -17.90
CA ARG A 46 21.76 -6.02 -18.23
C ARG A 46 21.18 -6.13 -19.63
N VAL A 47 21.81 -6.91 -20.48
CA VAL A 47 21.39 -7.09 -21.87
C VAL A 47 21.19 -8.57 -22.21
N PHE A 48 20.31 -8.82 -23.16
CA PHE A 48 20.06 -10.16 -23.72
C PHE A 48 20.49 -10.16 -25.19
N ILE A 49 21.29 -11.14 -25.60
CA ILE A 49 21.77 -11.33 -26.97
C ILE A 49 21.12 -12.56 -27.59
N SER A 50 20.67 -12.43 -28.83
CA SER A 50 20.08 -13.55 -29.57
C SER A 50 20.32 -13.43 -31.08
N GLY A 51 20.20 -14.54 -31.80
CA GLY A 51 20.22 -14.57 -33.26
C GLY A 51 21.59 -14.35 -33.91
N VAL A 52 22.67 -14.43 -33.17
CA VAL A 52 24.05 -14.31 -33.71
C VAL A 52 24.38 -15.60 -34.50
N VAL A 53 24.89 -15.41 -35.70
CA VAL A 53 25.44 -16.48 -36.55
C VAL A 53 26.95 -16.51 -36.42
N GLY A 54 27.51 -17.69 -36.25
CA GLY A 54 28.93 -17.91 -36.00
C GLY A 54 29.22 -18.05 -34.50
N MET A 55 29.35 -16.93 -33.77
CA MET A 55 29.61 -16.94 -32.33
C MET A 55 28.32 -17.25 -31.53
N THR A 56 27.84 -18.48 -31.67
CA THR A 56 26.57 -18.88 -31.04
C THR A 56 26.64 -19.01 -29.52
N GLU A 57 27.83 -19.02 -28.95
CA GLU A 57 28.07 -19.07 -27.51
C GLU A 57 27.49 -17.87 -26.73
N VAL A 58 27.20 -16.78 -27.44
CA VAL A 58 26.55 -15.59 -26.83
C VAL A 58 25.01 -15.63 -26.94
N ASN A 59 24.44 -16.54 -27.72
CA ASN A 59 23.00 -16.57 -28.00
C ASN A 59 22.20 -17.05 -26.77
N ASN A 60 21.03 -16.42 -26.60
CA ASN A 60 20.06 -16.69 -25.53
C ASN A 60 20.70 -16.57 -24.14
N ARG A 61 21.57 -15.60 -23.98
CA ARG A 61 22.28 -15.34 -22.73
C ARG A 61 22.21 -13.86 -22.35
N GLU A 62 22.32 -13.66 -21.06
CA GLU A 62 22.40 -12.36 -20.44
C GLU A 62 23.85 -11.95 -20.18
N PHE A 63 24.11 -10.65 -20.33
CA PHE A 63 25.42 -10.06 -20.07
C PHE A 63 25.27 -8.71 -19.37
N THR A 64 26.32 -8.29 -18.68
CA THR A 64 26.45 -6.94 -18.13
C THR A 64 27.29 -6.11 -19.05
N VAL A 65 26.82 -4.91 -19.39
CA VAL A 65 27.53 -3.93 -20.22
C VAL A 65 28.65 -3.26 -19.42
N ALA A 66 29.81 -3.08 -20.04
CA ALA A 66 30.92 -2.30 -19.51
C ALA A 66 31.65 -1.57 -20.64
N GLY A 67 32.39 -0.52 -20.31
CA GLY A 67 33.27 0.21 -21.26
C GLY A 67 32.51 0.68 -22.50
N LYS A 68 31.29 1.20 -22.33
CA LYS A 68 30.42 1.66 -23.42
C LYS A 68 31.00 2.83 -24.19
N THR A 69 30.79 2.84 -25.47
CA THR A 69 30.91 4.01 -26.36
C THR A 69 29.54 4.23 -27.03
N THR A 70 29.47 5.11 -28.03
CA THR A 70 28.21 5.31 -28.80
C THR A 70 27.80 4.05 -29.56
N ASN A 71 28.79 3.29 -30.06
CA ASN A 71 28.55 2.19 -31.00
C ASN A 71 29.13 0.85 -30.53
N THR A 72 29.84 0.81 -29.41
CA THR A 72 30.45 -0.43 -28.88
C THR A 72 30.29 -0.53 -27.39
N PHE A 73 30.27 -1.77 -26.89
CA PHE A 73 30.32 -2.08 -25.45
C PHE A 73 31.01 -3.41 -25.21
N GLN A 74 31.51 -3.59 -24.01
CA GLN A 74 32.13 -4.84 -23.58
C GLN A 74 31.09 -5.72 -22.86
N LEU A 75 31.21 -7.02 -23.04
CA LEU A 75 30.52 -8.00 -22.21
C LEU A 75 31.38 -8.23 -20.95
N SER A 76 30.97 -7.66 -19.83
CA SER A 76 31.74 -7.67 -18.58
C SER A 76 32.08 -9.11 -18.15
N GLY A 77 33.38 -9.39 -17.95
CA GLY A 77 33.87 -10.68 -17.51
C GLY A 77 33.80 -11.82 -18.54
N VAL A 78 33.47 -11.52 -19.80
CA VAL A 78 33.37 -12.54 -20.86
C VAL A 78 34.66 -12.63 -21.68
N ASN A 79 35.38 -13.72 -21.54
CA ASN A 79 36.50 -14.06 -22.42
C ASN A 79 36.01 -14.85 -23.62
N SER A 80 35.96 -14.22 -24.78
CA SER A 80 35.51 -14.84 -26.05
C SER A 80 36.66 -15.31 -26.94
N SER A 81 37.91 -15.36 -26.47
CA SER A 81 39.08 -15.75 -27.27
C SER A 81 38.93 -17.13 -27.87
N ALA A 82 38.27 -18.06 -27.17
CA ALA A 82 38.02 -19.42 -27.61
C ALA A 82 36.67 -19.64 -28.31
N PHE A 83 35.81 -18.60 -28.39
CA PHE A 83 34.51 -18.71 -29.04
C PHE A 83 34.61 -18.85 -30.55
N THR A 84 33.59 -19.36 -31.19
CA THR A 84 33.47 -19.34 -32.67
C THR A 84 33.55 -17.92 -33.20
N THR A 85 34.10 -17.71 -34.39
CA THR A 85 34.19 -16.39 -34.97
C THR A 85 32.80 -15.85 -35.30
N TYR A 86 32.54 -14.58 -34.97
CA TYR A 86 31.31 -13.91 -35.36
C TYR A 86 31.17 -13.91 -36.89
N GLY A 87 30.03 -14.39 -37.39
CA GLY A 87 29.75 -14.43 -38.80
C GLY A 87 28.84 -13.27 -39.24
N SER A 88 27.64 -13.18 -38.69
CA SER A 88 26.65 -12.16 -39.04
C SER A 88 25.47 -12.17 -38.08
N ALA A 89 24.55 -11.22 -38.27
CA ALA A 89 23.25 -11.11 -37.62
C ALA A 89 23.34 -10.98 -36.08
N GLY A 90 22.23 -11.15 -35.40
CA GLY A 90 22.08 -11.00 -33.96
C GLY A 90 21.57 -9.64 -33.53
N THR A 91 20.91 -9.64 -32.41
CA THR A 91 20.36 -8.44 -31.76
C THR A 91 20.74 -8.41 -30.28
N VAL A 92 20.85 -7.22 -29.74
CA VAL A 92 20.99 -6.97 -28.32
C VAL A 92 19.85 -6.07 -27.86
N GLY A 93 19.22 -6.44 -26.74
CA GLY A 93 18.21 -5.62 -26.07
C GLY A 93 18.51 -5.48 -24.60
N LYS A 94 18.28 -4.29 -24.04
CA LYS A 94 18.34 -4.09 -22.59
C LYS A 94 17.18 -4.82 -21.94
N ILE A 95 17.48 -5.59 -20.90
CA ILE A 95 16.47 -6.33 -20.13
C ILE A 95 15.63 -5.33 -19.35
N VAL A 96 14.29 -5.50 -19.44
CA VAL A 96 13.37 -4.73 -18.59
C VAL A 96 13.51 -5.23 -17.15
N GLU A 97 14.14 -4.40 -16.33
CA GLU A 97 14.42 -4.71 -14.93
C GLU A 97 13.96 -3.55 -14.05
N ILE A 98 13.13 -3.85 -13.05
CA ILE A 98 12.61 -2.89 -12.09
C ILE A 98 13.40 -3.08 -10.79
N THR A 99 14.05 -2.02 -10.32
CA THR A 99 14.80 -2.05 -9.06
C THR A 99 13.85 -2.19 -7.87
N THR A 100 14.21 -3.02 -6.89
CA THR A 100 13.46 -3.20 -5.65
C THR A 100 14.39 -3.19 -4.45
N THR A 101 13.80 -3.10 -3.26
CA THR A 101 14.53 -3.24 -1.98
C THR A 101 14.49 -4.68 -1.42
N TYR A 102 13.78 -5.60 -2.10
CA TYR A 102 13.66 -6.98 -1.63
C TYR A 102 14.96 -7.76 -1.83
N THR A 103 15.50 -8.32 -0.75
CA THR A 103 16.70 -9.17 -0.77
C THR A 103 16.34 -10.63 -0.99
N THR A 104 17.34 -11.46 -1.37
CA THR A 104 17.15 -12.91 -1.61
C THR A 104 16.44 -13.61 -0.45
N SER A 105 16.76 -13.28 0.79
CA SER A 105 16.14 -13.91 1.98
C SER A 105 14.67 -13.54 2.18
N GLN A 106 14.21 -12.46 1.56
CA GLN A 106 12.85 -11.92 1.68
C GLN A 106 11.90 -12.43 0.58
N LEU A 107 12.44 -12.90 -0.56
CA LEU A 107 11.66 -13.28 -1.73
C LEU A 107 10.56 -14.30 -1.44
N SER A 108 10.82 -15.28 -0.59
CA SER A 108 9.88 -16.35 -0.24
C SER A 108 8.71 -15.87 0.64
N SER A 109 8.81 -14.69 1.22
CA SER A 109 7.79 -14.10 2.11
C SER A 109 7.00 -12.94 1.47
N ILE A 110 7.30 -12.60 0.21
CA ILE A 110 6.49 -11.65 -0.55
C ILE A 110 5.13 -12.27 -0.85
N ASN A 111 4.07 -11.64 -0.39
CA ASN A 111 2.71 -11.95 -0.78
C ASN A 111 2.21 -10.90 -1.78
N PHE A 112 1.35 -11.33 -2.69
CA PHE A 112 0.82 -10.44 -3.72
C PHE A 112 -0.63 -10.76 -4.08
N ALA A 113 -1.33 -9.73 -4.53
CA ALA A 113 -2.67 -9.80 -5.11
C ALA A 113 -2.73 -8.88 -6.34
N GLN A 114 -3.45 -9.27 -7.38
CA GLN A 114 -3.51 -8.51 -8.64
C GLN A 114 -4.93 -8.07 -8.95
N SER A 115 -5.04 -6.83 -9.40
CA SER A 115 -6.25 -6.28 -10.01
C SER A 115 -5.86 -5.55 -11.30
N ALA A 116 -6.42 -5.99 -12.44
CA ALA A 116 -6.08 -5.47 -13.76
C ALA A 116 -4.54 -5.43 -14.01
N ASP A 117 -3.99 -4.28 -14.34
CA ASP A 117 -2.57 -4.05 -14.61
C ASP A 117 -1.76 -3.62 -13.36
N VAL A 118 -2.31 -3.82 -12.16
CA VAL A 118 -1.66 -3.49 -10.88
C VAL A 118 -1.47 -4.74 -10.04
N LEU A 119 -0.22 -5.02 -9.64
CA LEU A 119 0.13 -6.06 -8.69
C LEU A 119 0.46 -5.39 -7.34
N PHE A 120 -0.37 -5.65 -6.34
CA PHE A 120 -0.16 -5.17 -4.98
C PHE A 120 0.72 -6.16 -4.22
N LEU A 121 1.69 -5.65 -3.46
CA LEU A 121 2.71 -6.42 -2.75
C LEU A 121 2.64 -6.15 -1.26
N ALA A 122 2.80 -7.21 -0.47
CA ALA A 122 2.92 -7.14 0.98
C ALA A 122 4.12 -7.94 1.48
N HIS A 123 4.89 -7.35 2.38
CA HIS A 123 6.00 -7.99 3.08
C HIS A 123 6.17 -7.32 4.44
N ASN A 124 6.34 -8.12 5.51
CA ASN A 124 6.33 -7.60 6.88
C ASN A 124 7.47 -6.63 7.26
N SER A 125 8.47 -6.46 6.41
CA SER A 125 9.60 -5.53 6.61
C SER A 125 9.64 -4.38 5.59
N HIS A 126 8.65 -4.26 4.74
CA HIS A 126 8.56 -3.21 3.72
C HIS A 126 7.16 -2.63 3.68
N GLU A 127 7.05 -1.34 3.40
CA GLU A 127 5.77 -0.71 3.13
C GLU A 127 5.03 -1.47 2.02
N PRO A 128 3.70 -1.62 2.12
CA PRO A 128 2.91 -2.16 1.03
C PRO A 128 3.18 -1.40 -0.25
N ALA A 129 3.41 -2.12 -1.35
CA ALA A 129 3.79 -1.52 -2.61
C ALA A 129 2.86 -1.96 -3.74
N LYS A 130 2.87 -1.21 -4.85
CA LYS A 130 2.16 -1.55 -6.08
C LYS A 130 3.11 -1.50 -7.28
N LEU A 131 3.09 -2.57 -8.06
CA LEU A 131 3.76 -2.67 -9.35
C LEU A 131 2.71 -2.44 -10.43
N THR A 132 2.77 -1.27 -11.08
CA THR A 132 1.83 -0.86 -12.13
C THR A 132 2.45 -1.05 -13.50
N ARG A 133 1.69 -1.66 -14.41
CA ARG A 133 2.07 -1.86 -15.80
C ARG A 133 1.40 -0.82 -16.69
N THR A 134 2.20 -0.08 -17.46
CA THR A 134 1.71 0.82 -18.51
C THR A 134 1.87 0.19 -19.89
N SER A 135 2.95 -0.59 -20.10
CA SER A 135 3.20 -1.37 -21.31
C SER A 135 4.05 -2.60 -20.95
N HIS A 136 4.37 -3.45 -21.95
CA HIS A 136 5.24 -4.61 -21.69
C HIS A 136 6.65 -4.22 -21.21
N THR A 137 7.13 -3.05 -21.59
CA THR A 137 8.46 -2.54 -21.26
C THR A 137 8.43 -1.40 -20.24
N SER A 138 7.25 -0.97 -19.78
CA SER A 138 7.08 0.14 -18.85
C SER A 138 6.33 -0.29 -17.60
N TRP A 139 7.04 -0.33 -16.51
CA TRP A 139 6.56 -0.77 -15.19
C TRP A 139 7.06 0.19 -14.12
N THR A 140 6.24 0.46 -13.12
CA THR A 140 6.58 1.33 -12.00
C THR A 140 6.26 0.64 -10.70
N LEU A 141 7.25 0.53 -9.80
CA LEU A 141 7.08 0.07 -8.43
C LEU A 141 7.07 1.29 -7.51
N THR A 142 6.00 1.45 -6.75
CA THR A 142 5.85 2.53 -5.77
C THR A 142 5.24 1.98 -4.48
N ASP A 143 5.60 2.54 -3.34
CA ASP A 143 4.87 2.30 -2.11
C ASP A 143 3.44 2.81 -2.24
N ILE A 144 2.50 2.15 -1.53
CA ILE A 144 1.10 2.58 -1.53
C ILE A 144 1.00 3.82 -0.66
N ASP A 145 0.56 4.93 -1.26
CA ASP A 145 0.26 6.14 -0.52
C ASP A 145 -1.20 6.12 -0.06
N PHE A 146 -1.47 5.41 1.05
CA PHE A 146 -2.83 5.26 1.59
C PHE A 146 -3.53 6.61 1.74
N THR A 147 -4.75 6.69 1.22
CA THR A 147 -5.58 7.90 1.29
C THR A 147 -5.95 8.21 2.74
N ASP A 148 -6.39 7.18 3.49
CA ASP A 148 -6.68 7.26 4.92
C ASP A 148 -6.57 5.85 5.54
N GLY A 149 -6.18 5.75 6.83
CA GLY A 149 -6.04 4.48 7.55
C GLY A 149 -5.02 3.48 6.95
N PRO A 150 -5.03 2.23 7.41
CA PRO A 150 -5.74 1.76 8.61
C PRO A 150 -5.10 2.24 9.91
N TYR A 151 -5.85 2.16 11.00
CA TYR A 151 -5.44 2.62 12.32
C TYR A 151 -5.44 1.48 13.34
N ILE A 152 -4.58 1.59 14.36
CA ILE A 152 -4.72 0.85 15.61
C ILE A 152 -5.92 1.40 16.39
N ASP A 153 -6.35 0.69 17.42
CA ASP A 153 -7.45 1.13 18.28
C ASP A 153 -7.21 2.56 18.82
N GLU A 154 -8.32 3.27 19.04
CA GLU A 154 -8.27 4.61 19.64
C GLU A 154 -7.59 4.56 21.00
N ASN A 155 -6.79 5.56 21.32
CA ASN A 155 -6.08 5.67 22.58
C ASN A 155 -7.02 5.56 23.79
N ILE A 156 -6.67 4.67 24.69
CA ILE A 156 -7.37 4.46 25.96
C ILE A 156 -6.54 4.92 27.17
N THR A 157 -5.38 5.51 26.93
CA THR A 157 -4.48 6.01 27.98
C THR A 157 -4.79 7.48 28.30
N THR A 158 -4.11 8.03 29.30
CA THR A 158 -4.16 9.44 29.64
C THR A 158 -3.27 10.32 28.77
N THR A 159 -2.54 9.74 27.81
CA THR A 159 -1.69 10.51 26.89
C THR A 159 -2.54 11.36 25.97
N THR A 160 -2.31 12.65 25.97
CA THR A 160 -2.99 13.59 25.09
C THR A 160 -2.10 14.04 23.95
N LEU A 161 -2.72 14.39 22.82
CA LEU A 161 -2.08 15.04 21.67
C LEU A 161 -2.76 16.37 21.38
N PHE A 162 -1.97 17.31 20.85
CA PHE A 162 -2.51 18.49 20.18
C PHE A 162 -1.68 18.83 18.95
N ALA A 163 -2.30 19.49 17.98
CA ALA A 163 -1.66 20.00 16.78
C ALA A 163 -1.37 21.50 16.89
N SER A 164 -0.31 21.98 16.26
CA SER A 164 0.02 23.42 16.24
C SER A 164 -0.91 24.25 15.36
N ALA A 165 -1.53 23.64 14.35
CA ALA A 165 -2.48 24.25 13.43
C ALA A 165 -3.45 23.20 12.88
N ASN A 166 -4.53 23.64 12.23
CA ASN A 166 -5.54 22.78 11.64
C ASN A 166 -5.37 22.56 10.12
N THR A 167 -4.38 23.17 9.51
CA THR A 167 -4.05 23.01 8.08
C THR A 167 -2.54 23.17 7.85
N GLY A 168 -2.07 22.73 6.70
CA GLY A 168 -0.68 22.91 6.27
C GLY A 168 0.30 21.97 6.96
N SER A 169 1.53 22.42 7.16
CA SER A 169 2.55 21.70 7.91
C SER A 169 2.37 21.96 9.40
N VAL A 170 2.26 20.91 10.20
CA VAL A 170 1.94 21.02 11.63
C VAL A 170 2.94 20.27 12.49
N THR A 171 3.07 20.74 13.73
CA THR A 171 3.76 20.00 14.79
C THR A 171 2.70 19.31 15.66
N ILE A 172 2.89 18.02 15.93
CA ILE A 172 2.05 17.26 16.86
C ILE A 172 2.86 17.06 18.14
N THR A 173 2.26 17.44 19.27
CA THR A 173 2.89 17.34 20.59
C THR A 173 2.09 16.38 21.47
N ALA A 174 2.79 15.44 22.08
CA ALA A 174 2.25 14.47 23.04
C ALA A 174 2.59 14.87 24.49
N SER A 175 1.69 14.59 25.43
CA SER A 175 1.90 14.83 26.87
C SER A 175 2.88 13.82 27.50
N ALA A 176 3.16 12.70 26.84
CA ALA A 176 4.10 11.66 27.28
C ALA A 176 4.89 11.10 26.10
N SER A 177 5.94 10.33 26.38
CA SER A 177 6.73 9.65 25.34
C SER A 177 5.83 8.71 24.51
N LEU A 178 5.73 8.96 23.23
CA LEU A 178 4.85 8.23 22.30
C LEU A 178 5.52 7.89 20.97
N PHE A 179 6.34 8.80 20.43
CA PHE A 179 6.88 8.70 19.07
C PHE A 179 8.29 8.12 19.03
N ALA A 180 8.59 7.44 17.92
CA ALA A 180 9.94 6.99 17.56
C ALA A 180 10.31 7.53 16.17
N SER A 181 11.61 7.53 15.83
CA SER A 181 12.06 7.90 14.48
C SER A 181 11.50 6.99 13.39
N THR A 182 11.18 5.76 13.72
CA THR A 182 10.54 4.74 12.90
C THR A 182 9.04 4.97 12.67
N ASP A 183 8.46 6.04 13.22
CA ASP A 183 7.08 6.46 12.94
C ASP A 183 6.98 7.46 11.78
N VAL A 184 8.09 7.89 11.18
CA VAL A 184 8.04 8.72 9.96
C VAL A 184 7.32 7.95 8.86
N GLY A 185 6.33 8.60 8.23
CA GLY A 185 5.41 7.96 7.27
C GLY A 185 4.08 7.50 7.88
N ARG A 186 4.01 7.29 9.21
CA ARG A 186 2.83 6.85 9.94
C ARG A 186 1.74 7.92 9.96
N LEU A 187 0.48 7.50 9.91
CA LEU A 187 -0.67 8.40 10.07
C LEU A 187 -0.97 8.66 11.54
N ILE A 188 -1.53 9.83 11.82
CA ILE A 188 -2.18 10.17 13.10
C ILE A 188 -3.57 10.66 12.77
N ARG A 189 -4.60 10.01 13.32
CA ARG A 189 -5.99 10.45 13.26
C ARG A 189 -6.37 11.10 14.57
N PHE A 190 -7.02 12.26 14.48
CA PHE A 190 -7.67 12.96 15.57
C PHE A 190 -9.18 12.86 15.40
N ARG A 191 -9.90 12.75 16.50
CA ARG A 191 -11.34 12.73 16.51
C ARG A 191 -11.88 13.76 17.52
N GLU A 192 -13.06 14.28 17.28
CA GLU A 192 -13.81 15.07 18.24
C GLU A 192 -15.20 14.48 18.48
N VAL A 193 -15.83 14.88 19.56
CA VAL A 193 -17.23 14.60 19.83
C VAL A 193 -18.06 15.74 19.25
N ILE A 194 -18.50 15.57 17.99
CA ILE A 194 -19.13 16.63 17.17
C ILE A 194 -20.33 17.27 17.90
N GLU A 195 -21.15 16.48 18.57
CA GLU A 195 -22.33 16.94 19.30
C GLU A 195 -21.99 17.86 20.48
N ALA A 196 -20.81 17.70 21.06
CA ALA A 196 -20.35 18.51 22.17
C ALA A 196 -19.71 19.85 21.70
N GLU A 197 -19.12 19.84 20.51
CA GLU A 197 -18.32 20.95 19.99
C GLU A 197 -19.11 21.86 19.03
N HIS A 198 -20.17 21.35 18.39
CA HIS A 198 -20.88 22.09 17.32
C HIS A 198 -22.39 22.00 17.45
N ASP A 199 -23.05 23.14 17.33
CA ASP A 199 -24.51 23.22 17.25
C ASP A 199 -25.02 22.56 15.96
N ALA A 200 -26.19 21.92 16.06
CA ALA A 200 -26.84 21.35 14.89
C ALA A 200 -27.28 22.46 13.94
N TRP A 201 -27.09 22.26 12.64
CA TRP A 201 -27.68 23.13 11.63
C TRP A 201 -29.21 23.11 11.75
N ALA A 202 -29.81 24.26 11.64
CA ALA A 202 -31.27 24.44 11.65
C ALA A 202 -31.73 25.26 10.46
N ALA A 203 -32.92 24.90 9.93
CA ALA A 203 -33.54 25.69 8.87
C ALA A 203 -34.06 27.02 9.40
N SER A 204 -34.14 28.04 8.53
CA SER A 204 -34.67 29.39 8.83
C SER A 204 -33.98 30.00 10.06
N THR A 205 -32.71 29.81 10.19
CA THR A 205 -31.87 30.28 11.31
C THR A 205 -30.78 31.21 10.79
N ASP A 206 -30.55 32.31 11.52
CA ASP A 206 -29.50 33.26 11.19
C ASP A 206 -28.14 32.81 11.63
N TYR A 207 -27.20 32.79 10.69
CA TYR A 207 -25.82 32.40 10.93
C TYR A 207 -24.85 33.53 10.58
N ALA A 208 -23.99 33.87 11.52
CA ALA A 208 -22.91 34.84 11.30
C ALA A 208 -21.75 34.22 10.49
N GLN A 209 -20.93 35.08 9.89
CA GLN A 209 -19.72 34.64 9.22
C GLN A 209 -18.79 33.83 10.18
N ASN A 210 -18.15 32.79 9.67
CA ASN A 210 -17.24 31.88 10.38
C ASN A 210 -17.90 30.98 11.43
N VAL A 211 -19.22 31.01 11.59
CA VAL A 211 -19.91 30.04 12.44
C VAL A 211 -19.68 28.62 11.91
N LEU A 212 -19.47 27.69 12.84
CA LEU A 212 -19.42 26.26 12.58
C LEU A 212 -20.73 25.61 13.00
N VAL A 213 -21.27 24.73 12.17
CA VAL A 213 -22.47 23.94 12.46
C VAL A 213 -22.24 22.49 12.04
N ARG A 214 -22.93 21.56 12.67
CA ARG A 214 -22.98 20.16 12.25
C ARG A 214 -24.28 19.82 11.53
N PHE A 215 -24.17 18.95 10.52
CA PHE A 215 -25.31 18.25 9.94
C PHE A 215 -24.94 16.78 9.70
N GLY A 216 -25.62 15.87 10.39
CA GLY A 216 -25.14 14.49 10.53
C GLY A 216 -23.78 14.49 11.23
N ASP A 217 -22.86 13.70 10.70
CA ASP A 217 -21.49 13.58 11.19
C ASP A 217 -20.53 14.60 10.52
N ASN A 218 -21.04 15.59 9.82
CA ASN A 218 -20.23 16.54 9.09
C ASN A 218 -20.30 17.94 9.70
N VAL A 219 -19.17 18.64 9.74
CA VAL A 219 -19.01 20.00 10.21
C VAL A 219 -18.80 20.94 9.04
N TYR A 220 -19.54 22.05 9.03
CA TYR A 220 -19.53 23.07 7.99
C TYR A 220 -19.29 24.45 8.56
N LYS A 221 -18.52 25.25 7.85
CA LYS A 221 -18.23 26.66 8.18
C LYS A 221 -18.96 27.59 7.22
N LYS A 222 -19.68 28.58 7.75
CA LYS A 222 -20.21 29.67 6.92
C LYS A 222 -19.07 30.57 6.44
N THR A 223 -18.98 30.83 5.14
CA THR A 223 -17.90 31.64 4.55
C THR A 223 -18.32 33.03 4.11
N ASP A 224 -19.58 33.24 3.81
CA ASP A 224 -20.09 34.54 3.39
C ASP A 224 -19.98 35.59 4.50
N SER A 225 -19.75 36.83 4.11
CA SER A 225 -19.72 37.98 5.06
C SER A 225 -21.12 38.28 5.61
N GLY A 226 -21.15 38.78 6.83
CA GLY A 226 -22.40 39.16 7.47
C GLY A 226 -23.20 38.02 8.08
N THR A 227 -24.44 38.27 8.38
CA THR A 227 -25.41 37.32 8.93
C THR A 227 -26.47 37.04 7.88
N ASP A 228 -26.66 35.75 7.53
CA ASP A 228 -27.66 35.33 6.54
C ASP A 228 -28.51 34.22 7.12
N THR A 229 -29.78 34.18 6.70
CA THR A 229 -30.75 33.20 7.17
C THR A 229 -30.66 31.93 6.30
N SER A 230 -30.53 30.75 6.93
CA SER A 230 -30.50 29.47 6.23
C SER A 230 -31.88 29.18 5.56
N GLY A 231 -31.82 28.55 4.40
CA GLY A 231 -32.98 27.96 3.73
C GLY A 231 -33.47 26.68 4.42
N SER A 232 -34.26 25.88 3.68
CA SER A 232 -34.78 24.59 4.16
C SER A 232 -33.82 23.44 3.94
N ASN A 233 -32.81 23.58 3.07
CA ASN A 233 -31.90 22.51 2.68
C ASN A 233 -30.58 22.61 3.45
N PRO A 234 -30.20 21.58 4.23
CA PRO A 234 -28.94 21.55 4.94
C PRO A 234 -27.75 21.30 3.99
N PRO A 235 -26.53 21.69 4.38
CA PRO A 235 -25.32 21.30 3.66
C PRO A 235 -25.08 19.80 3.78
N VAL A 236 -24.77 19.13 2.63
CA VAL A 236 -24.53 17.67 2.55
C VAL A 236 -23.32 17.31 1.68
N HIS A 237 -22.59 18.32 1.15
CA HIS A 237 -21.41 18.07 0.36
C HIS A 237 -20.22 17.67 1.26
N LEU A 238 -19.33 16.85 0.74
CA LEU A 238 -18.21 16.25 1.50
C LEU A 238 -16.85 16.87 1.15
N THR A 239 -16.82 17.89 0.29
CA THR A 239 -15.57 18.58 -0.10
C THR A 239 -15.84 20.02 -0.51
N GLY A 240 -14.89 20.91 -0.24
CA GLY A 240 -14.90 22.29 -0.72
C GLY A 240 -16.02 23.15 -0.17
N SER A 241 -16.44 24.16 -0.93
CA SER A 241 -17.50 25.09 -0.57
C SER A 241 -18.66 25.01 -1.55
N LYS A 242 -19.90 25.08 -1.04
CA LYS A 242 -21.12 25.04 -1.85
C LYS A 242 -22.21 25.93 -1.24
N ALA A 243 -22.93 26.67 -2.11
CA ALA A 243 -24.05 27.48 -1.71
C ALA A 243 -25.32 26.62 -1.51
N TYR A 244 -26.05 26.94 -0.42
CA TYR A 244 -27.35 26.38 -0.06
C TYR A 244 -28.27 27.59 0.28
N GLY A 245 -29.07 28.04 -0.70
CA GLY A 245 -29.74 29.31 -0.62
C GLY A 245 -28.74 30.47 -0.66
N ASP A 246 -28.88 31.40 0.27
CA ASP A 246 -28.02 32.58 0.38
C ASP A 246 -26.73 32.36 1.17
N ILE A 247 -26.51 31.12 1.71
CA ILE A 247 -25.34 30.78 2.52
C ILE A 247 -24.43 29.86 1.76
N THR A 248 -23.14 30.20 1.71
CA THR A 248 -22.06 29.31 1.27
C THR A 248 -21.45 28.63 2.47
N TRP A 249 -21.60 27.31 2.50
CA TRP A 249 -21.02 26.43 3.50
C TRP A 249 -19.74 25.77 2.95
N GLN A 250 -18.67 25.80 3.72
CA GLN A 250 -17.43 25.09 3.47
C GLN A 250 -17.39 23.84 4.35
N PHE A 251 -17.28 22.66 3.71
CA PHE A 251 -17.03 21.42 4.45
C PHE A 251 -15.69 21.52 5.20
N GLN A 252 -15.68 21.14 6.46
CA GLN A 252 -14.48 21.11 7.31
C GLN A 252 -13.97 19.67 7.49
N HIS A 253 -14.72 18.85 8.19
CA HIS A 253 -14.40 17.47 8.51
C HIS A 253 -15.65 16.67 8.90
N SER A 254 -15.51 15.34 8.99
CA SER A 254 -16.53 14.40 9.44
C SER A 254 -16.24 13.92 10.88
N GLY A 255 -16.03 14.87 11.81
CA GLY A 255 -15.68 14.57 13.21
C GLY A 255 -14.26 14.02 13.41
N SER A 256 -13.47 13.95 12.36
CA SER A 256 -12.09 13.53 12.43
C SER A 256 -11.24 14.21 11.36
N GLY A 257 -9.95 14.25 11.60
CA GLY A 257 -8.95 14.65 10.62
C GLY A 257 -7.67 13.86 10.85
N PHE A 258 -6.84 13.75 9.83
CA PHE A 258 -5.60 12.99 9.94
C PHE A 258 -4.44 13.67 9.23
N VAL A 259 -3.25 13.37 9.73
CA VAL A 259 -1.96 13.86 9.21
C VAL A 259 -0.98 12.71 9.06
N LYS A 260 -0.02 12.86 8.16
CA LYS A 260 1.11 11.93 7.97
C LYS A 260 2.35 12.52 8.64
N ILE A 261 3.01 11.76 9.49
CA ILE A 261 4.28 12.15 10.13
C ILE A 261 5.34 12.29 9.05
N THR A 262 6.00 13.45 9.00
CA THR A 262 7.06 13.76 8.02
C THR A 262 8.43 13.89 8.66
N GLY A 263 8.50 13.99 9.98
CA GLY A 263 9.77 14.07 10.69
C GLY A 263 9.64 13.82 12.19
N PHE A 264 10.68 13.25 12.75
CA PHE A 264 10.81 12.97 14.19
C PHE A 264 11.68 14.04 14.83
N THR A 265 11.17 14.69 15.87
CA THR A 265 11.90 15.68 16.66
C THR A 265 12.32 15.12 18.01
N SER A 266 11.38 14.47 18.71
CA SER A 266 11.61 13.81 20.00
C SER A 266 10.53 12.78 20.28
N ALA A 267 10.66 12.01 21.34
CA ALA A 267 9.64 11.05 21.75
C ALA A 267 8.26 11.69 22.07
N THR A 268 8.18 13.00 22.17
CA THR A 268 6.93 13.74 22.42
C THR A 268 6.56 14.69 21.30
N VAL A 269 7.40 14.87 20.26
CA VAL A 269 7.17 15.86 19.21
C VAL A 269 7.54 15.32 17.85
N VAL A 270 6.59 15.41 16.90
CA VAL A 270 6.80 15.11 15.49
C VAL A 270 6.29 16.25 14.61
N THR A 271 6.86 16.36 13.41
CA THR A 271 6.29 17.19 12.33
C THR A 271 5.41 16.33 11.45
N ALA A 272 4.33 16.89 10.95
CA ALA A 272 3.36 16.18 10.12
C ALA A 272 2.76 17.11 9.06
N THR A 273 2.18 16.52 8.02
CA THR A 273 1.47 17.25 6.96
C THR A 273 0.13 16.58 6.67
N PHE A 274 -0.81 17.37 6.16
CA PHE A 274 -2.04 16.84 5.61
C PHE A 274 -1.75 16.13 4.29
N LYS A 275 -2.41 15.00 4.05
CA LYS A 275 -2.26 14.27 2.79
C LYS A 275 -2.94 14.96 1.60
N ASN A 276 -3.99 15.69 1.85
CA ASN A 276 -4.66 16.49 0.83
C ASN A 276 -4.65 17.98 1.22
N SER A 277 -4.64 18.85 0.23
CA SER A 277 -4.61 20.32 0.44
C SER A 277 -5.91 20.88 1.03
N THR A 278 -6.95 20.08 1.12
CA THR A 278 -8.27 20.44 1.66
C THR A 278 -8.57 19.80 3.00
N GLY A 279 -7.61 19.03 3.55
CA GLY A 279 -7.75 18.40 4.86
C GLY A 279 -7.68 19.40 6.00
N PHE A 280 -8.51 19.17 7.02
CA PHE A 280 -8.54 19.96 8.25
C PHE A 280 -8.49 19.03 9.46
N LEU A 281 -7.84 19.48 10.52
CA LEU A 281 -8.07 18.91 11.86
C LEU A 281 -9.23 19.68 12.52
N PRO A 282 -10.01 19.00 13.40
CA PRO A 282 -10.95 19.70 14.27
C PRO A 282 -10.27 20.83 15.04
N ALA A 283 -10.93 21.96 15.16
CA ALA A 283 -10.37 23.12 15.89
C ALA A 283 -10.17 22.80 17.39
N SER A 284 -10.97 21.88 17.91
CA SER A 284 -10.93 21.36 19.29
C SER A 284 -9.65 20.59 19.63
N VAL A 285 -8.79 20.27 18.65
CA VAL A 285 -7.50 19.59 18.87
C VAL A 285 -6.29 20.47 18.57
N VAL A 286 -6.52 21.77 18.32
CA VAL A 286 -5.48 22.73 17.91
C VAL A 286 -5.06 23.64 19.06
N GLY A 287 -3.76 23.78 19.25
CA GLY A 287 -3.15 24.58 20.29
C GLY A 287 -2.98 23.85 21.64
N SER A 288 -2.04 24.31 22.43
CA SER A 288 -1.68 23.68 23.72
C SER A 288 -2.81 23.75 24.78
N GLY A 289 -3.83 24.57 24.57
CA GLY A 289 -5.03 24.63 25.42
C GLY A 289 -6.07 23.57 25.10
N ASN A 290 -5.93 22.83 23.98
CA ASN A 290 -6.91 21.89 23.45
C ASN A 290 -6.31 20.48 23.27
N PRO A 291 -5.64 19.89 24.27
CA PRO A 291 -5.10 18.54 24.16
C PRO A 291 -6.23 17.52 24.23
N THR A 292 -6.19 16.52 23.33
CA THR A 292 -7.22 15.45 23.26
C THR A 292 -6.63 14.07 23.53
N THR A 293 -7.42 13.18 24.13
CA THR A 293 -7.14 11.74 24.21
C THR A 293 -7.77 10.96 23.04
N LEU A 294 -8.59 11.60 22.20
CA LEU A 294 -9.29 11.00 21.08
C LEU A 294 -8.40 10.98 19.84
N TRP A 295 -7.46 10.05 19.80
CA TRP A 295 -6.53 9.89 18.69
C TRP A 295 -6.19 8.43 18.45
N SER A 296 -5.80 8.11 17.21
CA SER A 296 -5.29 6.80 16.81
C SER A 296 -4.04 6.98 15.96
N LEU A 297 -3.10 6.04 16.07
CA LEU A 297 -1.93 5.96 15.18
C LEU A 297 -2.21 4.99 14.04
N GLY A 298 -1.61 5.21 12.88
CA GLY A 298 -1.67 4.29 11.75
C GLY A 298 -1.11 2.91 12.11
N SER A 299 -1.70 1.86 11.54
CA SER A 299 -1.29 0.48 11.82
C SER A 299 0.02 0.09 11.15
N PHE A 300 0.44 0.80 10.09
CA PHE A 300 1.62 0.47 9.30
C PHE A 300 2.74 1.49 9.52
N SER A 301 3.86 1.01 10.01
CA SER A 301 5.11 1.77 10.19
C SER A 301 6.27 0.82 10.45
N GLU A 302 7.50 1.31 10.43
CA GLU A 302 8.65 0.53 10.88
C GLU A 302 8.56 0.17 12.38
N THR A 303 7.84 0.97 13.19
CA THR A 303 7.60 0.70 14.62
C THR A 303 6.66 -0.50 14.81
N THR A 304 5.52 -0.51 14.10
CA THR A 304 4.47 -1.54 14.25
C THR A 304 4.65 -2.74 13.32
N GLY A 305 5.57 -2.63 12.37
CA GLY A 305 5.72 -3.54 11.25
C GLY A 305 4.70 -3.28 10.15
N PHE A 306 4.90 -3.97 9.03
CA PHE A 306 4.02 -3.89 7.86
C PHE A 306 3.23 -5.19 7.69
N PRO A 307 2.13 -5.17 6.92
CA PRO A 307 1.32 -6.37 6.73
C PRO A 307 2.09 -7.41 5.90
N ARG A 308 1.95 -8.68 6.28
CA ARG A 308 2.57 -9.80 5.57
C ARG A 308 1.63 -10.52 4.61
N ALA A 309 0.33 -10.42 4.80
CA ALA A 309 -0.67 -11.08 3.97
C ALA A 309 -1.52 -10.07 3.23
N ILE A 310 -1.92 -10.43 2.02
CA ILE A 310 -2.72 -9.59 1.12
C ILE A 310 -3.65 -10.46 0.28
N GLY A 311 -4.85 -9.96 -0.03
CA GLY A 311 -5.80 -10.63 -0.91
C GLY A 311 -6.98 -9.73 -1.28
N PHE A 312 -7.60 -9.98 -2.43
CA PHE A 312 -8.85 -9.34 -2.82
C PHE A 312 -10.04 -10.20 -2.42
N TYR A 313 -11.08 -9.57 -1.88
CA TYR A 313 -12.35 -10.22 -1.62
C TYR A 313 -13.48 -9.17 -1.60
N GLU A 314 -14.58 -9.45 -2.28
CA GLU A 314 -15.78 -8.58 -2.36
C GLU A 314 -15.45 -7.10 -2.62
N GLU A 315 -14.74 -6.84 -3.73
CA GLU A 315 -14.33 -5.49 -4.19
C GLU A 315 -13.46 -4.70 -3.20
N ARG A 316 -12.85 -5.37 -2.23
CA ARG A 316 -11.92 -4.77 -1.27
C ARG A 316 -10.55 -5.40 -1.36
N LEU A 317 -9.53 -4.60 -1.11
CA LEU A 317 -8.17 -5.08 -0.86
C LEU A 317 -7.98 -5.27 0.64
N TYR A 318 -7.64 -6.50 1.03
CA TYR A 318 -7.36 -6.84 2.41
C TYR A 318 -5.86 -6.98 2.63
N PHE A 319 -5.37 -6.33 3.67
CA PHE A 319 -4.08 -6.59 4.29
C PHE A 319 -4.29 -7.30 5.63
N ALA A 320 -3.26 -8.04 6.08
CA ALA A 320 -3.33 -8.63 7.41
C ALA A 320 -1.95 -8.85 8.03
N SER A 321 -1.95 -8.87 9.37
CA SER A 321 -0.83 -9.35 10.18
C SER A 321 0.42 -8.46 10.10
N THR A 322 0.43 -7.38 10.85
CA THR A 322 1.67 -6.66 11.17
C THR A 322 2.42 -7.38 12.30
N THR A 323 3.58 -6.87 12.68
CA THR A 323 4.34 -7.41 13.81
C THR A 323 3.59 -7.19 15.13
N GLU A 324 3.00 -6.01 15.31
CA GLU A 324 2.27 -5.64 16.54
C GLU A 324 0.84 -6.17 16.55
N GLN A 325 0.20 -6.27 15.37
CA GLN A 325 -1.18 -6.76 15.23
C GLN A 325 -1.22 -8.05 14.37
N PRO A 326 -0.68 -9.18 14.85
CA PRO A 326 -0.52 -10.39 14.03
C PRO A 326 -1.82 -11.10 13.65
N GLN A 327 -2.93 -10.78 14.33
CA GLN A 327 -4.25 -11.38 14.12
C GLN A 327 -5.27 -10.42 13.48
N THR A 328 -4.83 -9.21 13.11
CA THR A 328 -5.72 -8.18 12.58
C THR A 328 -5.75 -8.20 11.06
N ILE A 329 -6.94 -8.00 10.51
CA ILE A 329 -7.25 -7.89 9.10
C ILE A 329 -7.73 -6.45 8.84
N PHE A 330 -7.22 -5.83 7.79
CA PHE A 330 -7.51 -4.47 7.37
C PHE A 330 -8.08 -4.52 5.96
N GLY A 331 -9.37 -4.28 5.79
CA GLY A 331 -10.04 -4.20 4.49
C GLY A 331 -10.17 -2.75 4.03
N SER A 332 -9.96 -2.51 2.74
CA SER A 332 -10.15 -1.19 2.15
C SER A 332 -11.65 -0.81 2.10
N VAL A 333 -11.92 0.45 1.84
CA VAL A 333 -13.20 0.93 1.30
C VAL A 333 -13.53 0.16 0.02
N SER A 334 -14.81 -0.12 -0.23
CA SER A 334 -15.24 -0.83 -1.43
C SER A 334 -14.81 -0.11 -2.70
N ALA A 335 -14.18 -0.82 -3.62
CA ALA A 335 -13.64 -0.32 -4.89
C ALA A 335 -12.57 0.78 -4.79
N ASP A 336 -12.13 1.14 -3.59
CA ASP A 336 -11.02 2.10 -3.36
C ASP A 336 -9.92 1.44 -2.53
N PHE A 337 -9.01 0.75 -3.22
CA PHE A 337 -8.04 -0.17 -2.63
C PHE A 337 -6.93 0.50 -1.79
N GLU A 338 -6.73 1.79 -1.94
CA GLU A 338 -5.72 2.57 -1.21
C GLU A 338 -6.34 3.38 -0.07
N ASN A 339 -7.63 3.22 0.17
CA ASN A 339 -8.40 3.90 1.21
C ASN A 339 -8.89 2.89 2.26
N HIS A 340 -8.50 3.10 3.50
CA HIS A 340 -8.91 2.27 4.65
C HIS A 340 -9.59 3.12 5.71
N THR A 341 -10.32 4.17 5.29
CA THR A 341 -11.08 5.05 6.20
C THR A 341 -12.01 4.19 7.06
N PRO A 342 -11.84 4.17 8.38
CA PRO A 342 -12.73 3.44 9.26
C PRO A 342 -14.06 4.17 9.42
N GLY A 343 -15.15 3.41 9.45
CA GLY A 343 -16.50 3.94 9.65
C GLY A 343 -17.51 2.84 9.93
N ILE A 344 -18.79 3.16 9.79
CA ILE A 344 -19.93 2.27 10.07
C ILE A 344 -20.81 2.03 8.84
N ASN A 345 -20.55 2.73 7.74
CA ASN A 345 -21.28 2.52 6.48
C ASN A 345 -20.81 1.22 5.82
N ASP A 346 -21.67 0.64 5.00
CA ASP A 346 -21.42 -0.67 4.37
C ASP A 346 -20.16 -0.68 3.48
N ASP A 347 -19.79 0.46 2.90
CA ASP A 347 -18.63 0.64 2.04
C ASP A 347 -17.35 1.09 2.77
N ASP A 348 -17.42 1.50 4.04
CA ASP A 348 -16.26 1.93 4.83
C ASP A 348 -15.22 0.80 5.03
N GLY A 349 -14.00 1.20 5.40
CA GLY A 349 -12.89 0.29 5.68
C GLY A 349 -13.15 -0.64 6.87
N ILE A 350 -12.64 -1.86 6.78
CA ILE A 350 -12.82 -2.91 7.78
C ILE A 350 -11.54 -3.06 8.61
N ASN A 351 -11.69 -3.10 9.94
CA ASN A 351 -10.61 -3.43 10.87
C ASN A 351 -11.15 -4.47 11.86
N VAL A 352 -10.66 -5.71 11.77
CA VAL A 352 -11.14 -6.80 12.62
C VAL A 352 -9.98 -7.66 13.09
N THR A 353 -9.98 -7.99 14.39
CA THR A 353 -8.99 -8.87 15.01
C THR A 353 -9.61 -10.21 15.33
N ILE A 354 -8.94 -11.31 14.96
CA ILE A 354 -9.39 -12.68 15.28
C ILE A 354 -9.40 -12.84 16.79
N ALA A 355 -10.57 -13.11 17.34
CA ALA A 355 -10.73 -13.49 18.75
C ALA A 355 -10.33 -14.97 18.92
N SER A 356 -9.16 -15.22 19.49
CA SER A 356 -8.62 -16.57 19.68
C SER A 356 -7.84 -16.67 20.99
N ASP A 357 -7.89 -17.85 21.61
CA ASP A 357 -7.16 -18.14 22.86
C ASP A 357 -5.62 -18.16 22.69
N GLN A 358 -5.16 -18.21 21.44
CA GLN A 358 -3.74 -18.24 21.08
C GLN A 358 -3.44 -17.19 20.03
N VAL A 359 -2.21 -16.66 20.03
CA VAL A 359 -1.76 -15.77 18.96
C VAL A 359 -1.64 -16.56 17.65
N ASN A 360 -2.53 -16.26 16.71
CA ASN A 360 -2.61 -16.87 15.39
C ASN A 360 -2.10 -15.88 14.34
N VAL A 361 -0.81 -15.91 14.04
CA VAL A 361 -0.22 -15.04 13.01
C VAL A 361 -0.81 -15.40 11.65
N ILE A 362 -1.53 -14.46 11.01
CA ILE A 362 -2.09 -14.65 9.67
C ILE A 362 -0.96 -14.63 8.67
N LYS A 363 -0.80 -15.71 7.91
CA LYS A 363 0.25 -15.86 6.90
C LYS A 363 -0.22 -15.62 5.49
N HIS A 364 -1.44 -16.05 5.19
CA HIS A 364 -2.01 -15.94 3.84
C HIS A 364 -3.49 -15.59 3.92
N LEU A 365 -3.92 -14.78 2.97
CA LEU A 365 -5.32 -14.52 2.65
C LEU A 365 -5.63 -15.21 1.32
N LEU A 366 -6.68 -16.04 1.29
CA LEU A 366 -7.05 -16.77 0.08
C LEU A 366 -8.56 -16.56 -0.19
N PRO A 367 -8.91 -15.85 -1.29
CA PRO A 367 -10.31 -15.67 -1.66
C PRO A 367 -10.92 -17.00 -2.12
N ALA A 368 -12.06 -17.34 -1.54
CA ALA A 368 -12.86 -18.50 -1.88
C ALA A 368 -14.35 -18.09 -1.87
N ARG A 369 -15.26 -18.99 -1.46
CA ARG A 369 -16.64 -18.60 -1.12
C ARG A 369 -16.65 -17.57 0.01
N PHE A 370 -15.72 -17.72 0.96
CA PHE A 370 -15.40 -16.78 2.03
C PHE A 370 -13.92 -16.43 1.92
N LEU A 371 -13.51 -15.34 2.56
CA LEU A 371 -12.08 -15.04 2.66
C LEU A 371 -11.43 -15.97 3.69
N GLN A 372 -10.59 -16.88 3.25
CA GLN A 372 -9.84 -17.77 4.13
C GLN A 372 -8.64 -17.05 4.74
N LEU A 373 -8.53 -17.11 6.06
CA LEU A 373 -7.45 -16.56 6.86
C LEU A 373 -6.60 -17.73 7.35
N LEU A 374 -5.47 -17.94 6.70
CA LEU A 374 -4.61 -19.08 6.97
C LEU A 374 -3.51 -18.67 7.95
N THR A 375 -3.57 -19.21 9.17
CA THR A 375 -2.73 -18.77 10.29
C THR A 375 -1.73 -19.84 10.75
N THR A 376 -0.90 -19.50 11.71
CA THR A 376 0.14 -20.40 12.24
C THR A 376 -0.40 -21.59 13.03
N SER A 377 -1.64 -21.57 13.50
CA SER A 377 -2.17 -22.61 14.40
C SER A 377 -3.60 -23.05 14.09
N ALA A 378 -4.30 -22.32 13.20
CA ALA A 378 -5.67 -22.60 12.79
C ALA A 378 -5.96 -21.93 11.45
N GLU A 379 -7.04 -22.32 10.81
CA GLU A 379 -7.62 -21.68 9.65
C GLU A 379 -8.98 -21.13 10.00
N PHE A 380 -9.23 -19.90 9.54
CA PHE A 380 -10.47 -19.19 9.77
C PHE A 380 -11.08 -18.75 8.43
N THR A 381 -12.37 -18.48 8.45
CA THR A 381 -13.08 -17.80 7.35
C THR A 381 -13.61 -16.46 7.83
N LEU A 382 -13.56 -15.47 6.95
CA LEU A 382 -14.19 -14.17 7.13
C LEU A 382 -15.32 -14.04 6.14
N SER A 383 -16.51 -13.65 6.63
CA SER A 383 -17.74 -13.49 5.85
C SER A 383 -18.60 -12.38 6.43
N GLY A 384 -19.60 -11.93 5.67
CA GLY A 384 -20.64 -11.03 6.18
C GLY A 384 -21.76 -11.83 6.86
N GLY A 385 -22.20 -11.38 8.04
CA GLY A 385 -23.33 -11.94 8.76
C GLY A 385 -23.31 -13.47 8.89
N ALA A 386 -24.39 -14.12 8.46
CA ALA A 386 -24.51 -15.58 8.43
C ALA A 386 -23.85 -16.24 7.19
N GLY A 387 -23.02 -15.51 6.44
CA GLY A 387 -22.29 -16.03 5.27
C GLY A 387 -23.05 -15.94 3.94
N SER A 388 -24.12 -15.15 3.87
CA SER A 388 -24.88 -14.86 2.65
C SER A 388 -24.99 -13.36 2.35
N GLU A 389 -24.40 -12.53 3.18
CA GLU A 389 -24.40 -11.07 3.07
C GLU A 389 -23.01 -10.57 2.69
N PRO A 390 -22.87 -9.43 1.99
CA PRO A 390 -21.59 -8.78 1.79
C PRO A 390 -20.92 -8.42 3.12
N VAL A 391 -19.59 -8.43 3.14
CA VAL A 391 -18.83 -8.05 4.34
C VAL A 391 -18.86 -6.54 4.50
N THR A 392 -19.32 -6.09 5.67
CA THR A 392 -19.35 -4.66 6.06
C THR A 392 -18.66 -4.47 7.41
N PRO A 393 -18.29 -3.24 7.81
CA PRO A 393 -17.68 -2.99 9.12
C PRO A 393 -18.54 -3.48 10.31
N THR A 394 -19.86 -3.52 10.14
CA THR A 394 -20.83 -3.83 11.22
C THR A 394 -21.29 -5.27 11.25
N ASN A 395 -21.08 -6.05 10.17
CA ASN A 395 -21.55 -7.44 10.08
C ASN A 395 -20.42 -8.47 9.88
N VAL A 396 -19.15 -8.05 9.90
CA VAL A 396 -18.00 -8.95 9.71
C VAL A 396 -18.01 -10.07 10.76
N ASN A 397 -17.92 -11.31 10.28
CA ASN A 397 -17.90 -12.52 11.09
C ASN A 397 -16.66 -13.36 10.78
N VAL A 398 -15.93 -13.77 11.82
CA VAL A 398 -14.73 -14.60 11.68
C VAL A 398 -14.94 -15.91 12.42
N LEU A 399 -14.94 -17.01 11.68
CA LEU A 399 -15.18 -18.36 12.22
C LEU A 399 -13.94 -19.24 12.04
N ARG A 400 -13.62 -20.04 13.06
CA ARG A 400 -12.56 -21.04 12.98
C ARG A 400 -13.09 -22.30 12.29
N GLU A 401 -12.42 -22.72 11.22
CA GLU A 401 -12.77 -23.90 10.44
C GLU A 401 -11.95 -25.13 10.86
N THR A 402 -10.64 -24.96 10.98
CA THR A 402 -9.74 -26.07 11.31
C THR A 402 -8.68 -25.63 12.32
N THR A 403 -7.86 -26.58 12.77
CA THR A 403 -6.75 -26.38 13.71
C THR A 403 -5.43 -26.93 13.17
N PHE A 404 -5.24 -26.95 11.83
CA PHE A 404 -4.05 -27.55 11.23
C PHE A 404 -2.83 -26.61 11.37
N GLY A 405 -3.02 -25.32 11.18
CA GLY A 405 -1.95 -24.33 11.07
C GLY A 405 -1.20 -24.41 9.74
N THR A 406 -0.99 -23.27 9.13
CA THR A 406 -0.38 -23.15 7.79
C THR A 406 1.10 -22.84 7.86
N GLY A 407 1.89 -23.47 6.98
CA GLY A 407 3.32 -23.21 6.76
C GLY A 407 3.58 -21.87 6.06
N THR A 408 4.81 -21.70 5.57
CA THR A 408 5.21 -20.48 4.83
C THR A 408 4.94 -20.58 3.33
N VAL A 409 4.73 -21.78 2.81
CA VAL A 409 4.42 -21.98 1.40
C VAL A 409 3.01 -21.47 1.12
N LYS A 410 2.88 -20.64 0.08
CA LYS A 410 1.59 -20.07 -0.32
C LYS A 410 0.61 -21.20 -0.66
N PRO A 411 -0.56 -21.23 -0.03
CA PRO A 411 -1.59 -22.21 -0.33
C PRO A 411 -2.13 -22.07 -1.76
N LEU A 412 -2.58 -23.19 -2.31
CA LEU A 412 -3.10 -23.27 -3.67
C LEU A 412 -4.58 -23.66 -3.64
N ARG A 413 -5.37 -22.96 -4.47
CA ARG A 413 -6.75 -23.37 -4.70
C ARG A 413 -6.82 -24.40 -5.85
N ALA A 414 -7.46 -25.52 -5.59
CA ALA A 414 -7.71 -26.59 -6.57
C ALA A 414 -9.22 -26.88 -6.61
N GLY A 415 -9.92 -26.32 -7.60
CA GLY A 415 -11.37 -26.40 -7.67
C GLY A 415 -12.05 -25.73 -6.46
N ASN A 416 -12.82 -26.47 -5.70
CA ASN A 416 -13.50 -25.98 -4.49
C ASN A 416 -12.65 -26.12 -3.22
N SER A 417 -11.50 -26.82 -3.30
CA SER A 417 -10.64 -27.11 -2.16
C SER A 417 -9.43 -26.17 -2.11
N THR A 418 -8.99 -25.89 -0.91
CA THR A 418 -7.70 -25.22 -0.63
C THR A 418 -6.68 -26.25 -0.16
N ILE A 419 -5.56 -26.33 -0.86
CA ILE A 419 -4.43 -27.18 -0.51
C ILE A 419 -3.38 -26.33 0.18
N LEU A 420 -2.97 -26.73 1.37
CA LEU A 420 -1.96 -26.06 2.17
C LEU A 420 -0.91 -27.05 2.70
N ILE A 421 0.27 -26.54 2.96
CA ILE A 421 1.32 -27.26 3.69
C ILE A 421 1.18 -26.88 5.17
N GLN A 422 0.95 -27.88 6.01
CA GLN A 422 0.80 -27.69 7.45
C GLN A 422 2.09 -27.11 8.06
N LYS A 423 1.96 -26.34 9.14
CA LYS A 423 3.11 -25.88 9.94
C LYS A 423 4.01 -27.08 10.29
N GLY A 424 5.31 -26.93 10.03
CA GLY A 424 6.30 -28.01 10.16
C GLY A 424 6.67 -28.68 8.84
N ALA A 425 5.97 -28.35 7.74
CA ALA A 425 6.25 -28.81 6.36
C ALA A 425 6.19 -30.34 6.14
N GLU A 426 5.55 -31.08 7.04
CA GLU A 426 5.51 -32.56 6.97
C GLU A 426 4.24 -33.11 6.29
N LYS A 427 3.17 -32.32 6.24
CA LYS A 427 1.87 -32.79 5.74
C LYS A 427 1.22 -31.77 4.82
N VAL A 428 0.62 -32.28 3.76
CA VAL A 428 -0.32 -31.54 2.91
C VAL A 428 -1.72 -31.75 3.48
N LYS A 429 -2.48 -30.66 3.60
CA LYS A 429 -3.86 -30.65 4.06
C LYS A 429 -4.76 -30.07 3.00
N GLU A 430 -5.99 -30.56 2.96
CA GLU A 430 -7.06 -30.06 2.13
C GLU A 430 -8.17 -29.49 3.03
N ILE A 431 -8.67 -28.32 2.65
CA ILE A 431 -9.84 -27.65 3.23
C ILE A 431 -10.88 -27.50 2.11
N THR A 432 -12.09 -28.01 2.29
CA THR A 432 -13.20 -27.96 1.33
C THR A 432 -14.24 -26.95 1.75
#